data_ef6e6fb9b5e7940c4a1455b525e57bce
#
_entry.id   ef6e6fb9b5e7940c4a1455b525e57bce
#
_cell.length_a   1.000
_cell.length_b   1.000
_cell.length_c   1.000
_cell.angle_alpha   90.00
_cell.angle_beta   90.00
_cell.angle_gamma   90.00
#
_symmetry.space_group_name_H-M   'P 1'
#
loop_
_entity.id
_entity.type
_entity.pdbx_description
1 polymer ?
#
loop_
_entity_poly.entity_id
_entity_poly.type
_entity_poly.pdbx_seq_one_letter_code
_entity_poly.pdbx_strand_id
1 'polypeptide(L)'
;ELKLLDGRVRYLSFSRNFGKEAALYAGLKAATGDYIAVMDADLQDPPELLKDMLSILRNDSRIDCVATRRITRKGEPPIRSFFAKSFYKLINRISKAEIMDGARDFRMMTRQVVDAILSMNEYNRFSKGIFGWIGFHTKWLDYQNVERVAGETKWSFWKLFLYAID
;
A
#
# COMPACT_ATOMS: atom_id res chain seq x y z
N GLU A 1 22.10 3.24 -11.91
CA GLU A 1 23.29 3.13 -11.02
C GLU A 1 23.17 1.95 -10.07
N LEU A 2 22.13 1.85 -9.20
CA LEU A 2 21.97 0.76 -8.22
C LEU A 2 22.01 -0.64 -8.85
N LYS A 3 21.41 -0.84 -10.03
CA LYS A 3 21.47 -2.13 -10.74
C LYS A 3 22.88 -2.54 -11.16
N LEU A 4 23.77 -1.59 -11.36
CA LEU A 4 25.19 -1.87 -11.68
C LEU A 4 25.97 -2.30 -10.45
N LEU A 5 25.50 -1.90 -9.26
CA LEU A 5 26.13 -2.21 -7.98
C LEU A 5 25.62 -3.54 -7.40
N ASP A 6 24.35 -3.88 -7.64
CA ASP A 6 23.74 -5.11 -7.15
C ASP A 6 22.79 -5.71 -8.20
N GLY A 7 23.13 -6.87 -8.72
CA GLY A 7 22.34 -7.59 -9.75
C GLY A 7 20.94 -8.02 -9.27
N ARG A 8 20.67 -8.00 -7.97
CA ARG A 8 19.33 -8.26 -7.40
C ARG A 8 18.38 -7.08 -7.61
N VAL A 9 18.94 -5.86 -7.82
CA VAL A 9 18.13 -4.66 -8.08
C VAL A 9 17.58 -4.71 -9.50
N ARG A 10 16.26 -4.62 -9.61
CA ARG A 10 15.52 -4.56 -10.88
C ARG A 10 14.76 -3.24 -10.95
N TYR A 11 14.53 -2.74 -12.14
CA TYR A 11 13.74 -1.53 -12.36
C TYR A 11 12.78 -1.74 -13.54
N LEU A 12 11.65 -1.03 -13.46
CA LEU A 12 10.67 -0.93 -14.55
C LEU A 12 10.58 0.54 -14.94
N SER A 13 10.62 0.81 -16.23
CA SER A 13 10.47 2.15 -16.79
C SER A 13 9.25 2.21 -17.69
N PHE A 14 8.40 3.20 -17.45
CA PHE A 14 7.23 3.47 -18.28
C PHE A 14 7.54 4.53 -19.34
N SER A 15 6.84 4.50 -20.47
CA SER A 15 6.93 5.51 -21.52
C SER A 15 6.43 6.91 -21.08
N ARG A 16 5.57 6.95 -20.06
CA ARG A 16 5.06 8.18 -19.42
C ARG A 16 4.66 7.88 -17.97
N ASN A 17 4.24 8.91 -17.25
CA ASN A 17 3.64 8.71 -15.92
C ASN A 17 2.21 8.15 -16.05
N PHE A 18 2.01 6.89 -15.66
CA PHE A 18 0.73 6.20 -15.58
C PHE A 18 0.14 6.18 -14.16
N GLY A 19 0.80 6.83 -13.21
CA GLY A 19 0.36 6.91 -11.82
C GLY A 19 0.86 5.75 -10.93
N LYS A 20 0.57 5.89 -9.63
CA LYS A 20 1.03 4.96 -8.59
C LYS A 20 0.44 3.56 -8.76
N GLU A 21 -0.84 3.46 -9.08
CA GLU A 21 -1.55 2.18 -9.20
C GLU A 21 -0.98 1.31 -10.33
N ALA A 22 -0.70 1.91 -11.48
CA ALA A 22 -0.05 1.21 -12.59
C ALA A 22 1.36 0.74 -12.24
N ALA A 23 2.12 1.57 -11.50
CA ALA A 23 3.45 1.22 -11.04
C ALA A 23 3.42 0.05 -10.05
N LEU A 24 2.48 0.07 -9.11
CA LEU A 24 2.26 -1.02 -8.15
C LEU A 24 1.90 -2.32 -8.87
N TYR A 25 0.95 -2.29 -9.80
CA TYR A 25 0.54 -3.45 -10.58
C TYR A 25 1.72 -4.04 -11.37
N ALA A 26 2.49 -3.21 -12.06
CA ALA A 26 3.65 -3.67 -12.83
C ALA A 26 4.74 -4.26 -11.93
N GLY A 27 4.96 -3.68 -10.75
CA GLY A 27 5.89 -4.20 -9.74
C GLY A 27 5.46 -5.58 -9.23
N LEU A 28 4.19 -5.74 -8.86
CA LEU A 28 3.62 -7.02 -8.42
C LEU A 28 3.74 -8.09 -9.52
N LYS A 29 3.45 -7.72 -10.79
CA LYS A 29 3.57 -8.63 -11.94
C LYS A 29 5.00 -9.07 -12.21
N ALA A 30 5.98 -8.22 -11.94
CA ALA A 30 7.40 -8.52 -12.12
C ALA A 30 8.03 -9.26 -10.94
N ALA A 31 7.36 -9.28 -9.78
CA ALA A 31 7.86 -9.94 -8.59
C ALA A 31 7.70 -11.46 -8.69
N THR A 32 8.74 -12.23 -8.31
CA THR A 32 8.78 -13.70 -8.46
C THR A 32 8.96 -14.46 -7.14
N GLY A 33 9.11 -13.76 -6.00
CA GLY A 33 9.30 -14.39 -4.69
C GLY A 33 8.02 -15.03 -4.14
N ASP A 34 8.15 -15.87 -3.12
CA ASP A 34 7.02 -16.48 -2.39
C ASP A 34 6.32 -15.46 -1.50
N TYR A 35 7.08 -14.50 -0.98
CA TYR A 35 6.59 -13.36 -0.21
C TYR A 35 6.96 -12.07 -0.91
N ILE A 36 5.99 -11.19 -1.10
CA ILE A 36 6.13 -9.95 -1.83
C ILE A 36 5.79 -8.78 -0.90
N ALA A 37 6.75 -7.89 -0.72
CA ALA A 37 6.54 -6.65 0.04
C ALA A 37 6.33 -5.47 -0.90
N VAL A 38 5.37 -4.61 -0.55
CA VAL A 38 5.16 -3.29 -1.15
C VAL A 38 5.56 -2.24 -0.13
N MET A 39 6.38 -1.28 -0.54
CA MET A 39 6.85 -0.21 0.34
C MET A 39 7.06 1.07 -0.47
N ASP A 40 6.69 2.22 0.08
CA ASP A 40 7.02 3.52 -0.50
C ASP A 40 8.50 3.85 -0.26
N ALA A 41 9.14 4.50 -1.24
CA ALA A 41 10.58 4.80 -1.20
C ALA A 41 10.94 6.08 -0.40
N ASP A 42 9.97 6.69 0.30
CA ASP A 42 10.16 7.94 1.06
C ASP A 42 10.63 7.72 2.51
N LEU A 43 10.89 6.47 2.89
CA LEU A 43 11.33 6.03 4.21
C LEU A 43 10.39 6.44 5.37
N GLN A 44 9.13 6.74 5.08
CA GLN A 44 8.13 6.94 6.14
C GLN A 44 7.72 5.62 6.79
N ASP A 45 7.89 4.53 6.07
CA ASP A 45 7.60 3.18 6.51
C ASP A 45 8.91 2.50 6.95
N PRO A 46 9.05 2.04 8.20
CA PRO A 46 10.31 1.48 8.71
C PRO A 46 10.61 0.12 8.09
N PRO A 47 11.72 -0.03 7.33
CA PRO A 47 12.07 -1.29 6.66
C PRO A 47 12.31 -2.46 7.63
N GLU A 48 12.64 -2.17 8.88
CA GLU A 48 12.87 -3.15 9.95
C GLU A 48 11.66 -4.06 10.16
N LEU A 49 10.44 -3.54 9.95
CA LEU A 49 9.21 -4.31 10.08
C LEU A 49 9.10 -5.46 9.06
N LEU A 50 9.86 -5.44 7.97
CA LEU A 50 9.89 -6.54 7.00
C LEU A 50 10.28 -7.88 7.64
N LYS A 51 11.16 -7.86 8.64
CA LYS A 51 11.56 -9.09 9.36
C LYS A 51 10.40 -9.66 10.17
N ASP A 52 9.67 -8.79 10.87
CA ASP A 52 8.52 -9.19 11.69
C ASP A 52 7.37 -9.69 10.79
N MET A 53 7.10 -9.00 9.68
CA MET A 53 6.09 -9.41 8.70
C MET A 53 6.40 -10.81 8.14
N LEU A 54 7.65 -11.05 7.74
CA LEU A 54 8.07 -12.34 7.23
C LEU A 54 7.95 -13.45 8.30
N SER A 55 8.35 -13.15 9.54
CA SER A 55 8.22 -14.08 10.65
C SER A 55 6.75 -14.46 10.89
N ILE A 56 5.84 -13.49 10.86
CA ILE A 56 4.41 -13.73 11.04
C ILE A 56 3.88 -14.65 9.93
N LEU A 57 4.15 -14.33 8.65
CA LEU A 57 3.67 -15.12 7.52
C LEU A 57 4.23 -16.56 7.51
N ARG A 58 5.44 -16.77 8.02
CA ARG A 58 6.03 -18.10 8.08
C ARG A 58 5.50 -18.95 9.25
N ASN A 59 5.16 -18.31 10.37
CA ASN A 59 4.79 -18.99 11.59
C ASN A 59 3.28 -19.22 11.73
N ASP A 60 2.44 -18.52 10.99
CA ASP A 60 0.98 -18.69 11.01
C ASP A 60 0.42 -18.79 9.58
N SER A 61 0.18 -20.01 9.14
CA SER A 61 -0.35 -20.32 7.81
C SER A 61 -1.78 -19.82 7.56
N ARG A 62 -2.47 -19.31 8.59
CA ARG A 62 -3.79 -18.69 8.45
C ARG A 62 -3.69 -17.24 8.00
N ILE A 63 -2.50 -16.62 8.10
CA ILE A 63 -2.27 -15.23 7.73
C ILE A 63 -1.67 -15.20 6.31
N ASP A 64 -2.34 -14.50 5.41
CA ASP A 64 -1.93 -14.38 4.01
C ASP A 64 -1.26 -13.03 3.71
N CYS A 65 -1.58 -12.02 4.51
CA CYS A 65 -1.08 -10.66 4.37
C CYS A 65 -0.74 -10.08 5.75
N VAL A 66 0.38 -9.38 5.84
CA VAL A 66 0.69 -8.51 6.99
C VAL A 66 0.79 -7.09 6.48
N ALA A 67 -0.09 -6.23 6.95
CA ALA A 67 -0.17 -4.83 6.54
C ALA A 67 0.14 -3.90 7.71
N THR A 68 0.58 -2.69 7.41
CA THR A 68 0.85 -1.69 8.42
C THR A 68 -0.29 -0.69 8.57
N ARG A 69 -0.49 -0.24 9.80
CA ARG A 69 -1.44 0.81 10.13
C ARG A 69 -0.75 1.88 10.98
N ARG A 70 -0.92 3.12 10.57
CA ARG A 70 -0.41 4.26 11.33
C ARG A 70 -1.38 4.63 12.46
N ILE A 71 -0.90 4.56 13.71
CA ILE A 71 -1.73 4.87 14.89
C ILE A 71 -1.68 6.35 15.31
N THR A 72 -0.69 7.12 14.84
CA THR A 72 -0.55 8.54 15.21
C THR A 72 -0.68 9.44 13.98
N ARG A 73 -1.49 10.49 14.10
CA ARG A 73 -1.64 11.55 13.10
C ARG A 73 -0.96 12.86 13.56
N LYS A 74 0.11 12.75 14.36
CA LYS A 74 0.87 13.93 14.78
C LYS A 74 1.36 14.70 13.55
N GLY A 75 1.07 16.01 13.50
CA GLY A 75 1.46 16.89 12.40
C GLY A 75 0.48 17.02 11.24
N GLU A 76 -0.67 16.30 11.23
CA GLU A 76 -1.70 16.52 10.22
C GLU A 76 -2.69 17.63 10.65
N PRO A 77 -3.06 18.56 9.72
CA PRO A 77 -4.10 19.55 10.01
C PRO A 77 -5.43 18.85 10.37
N PRO A 78 -6.16 19.31 11.40
CA PRO A 78 -7.39 18.67 11.87
C PRO A 78 -8.48 18.59 10.79
N ILE A 79 -8.55 19.59 9.91
CA ILE A 79 -9.46 19.62 8.75
C ILE A 79 -9.21 18.45 7.82
N ARG A 80 -7.95 18.14 7.50
CA ARG A 80 -7.58 17.03 6.61
C ARG A 80 -7.94 15.68 7.24
N SER A 81 -7.72 15.53 8.54
CA SER A 81 -8.12 14.35 9.30
C SER A 81 -9.64 14.12 9.29
N PHE A 82 -10.43 15.20 9.40
CA PHE A 82 -11.88 15.15 9.36
C PHE A 82 -12.40 14.66 7.98
N PHE A 83 -11.91 15.25 6.90
CA PHE A 83 -12.29 14.83 5.53
C PHE A 83 -11.85 13.39 5.23
N ALA A 84 -10.65 12.98 5.66
CA ALA A 84 -10.22 11.60 5.49
C ALA A 84 -11.13 10.62 6.23
N LYS A 85 -11.48 10.88 7.49
CA LYS A 85 -12.42 10.05 8.25
C LYS A 85 -13.81 9.99 7.61
N SER A 86 -14.32 11.13 7.13
CA SER A 86 -15.61 11.20 6.45
C SER A 86 -15.60 10.41 5.14
N PHE A 87 -14.51 10.49 4.37
CA PHE A 87 -14.31 9.70 3.16
C PHE A 87 -14.32 8.19 3.47
N TYR A 88 -13.51 7.73 4.44
CA TYR A 88 -13.50 6.32 4.81
C TYR A 88 -14.85 5.82 5.31
N LYS A 89 -15.57 6.64 6.09
CA LYS A 89 -16.93 6.30 6.56
C LYS A 89 -17.91 6.17 5.39
N LEU A 90 -17.82 7.05 4.39
CA LEU A 90 -18.66 7.00 3.20
C LEU A 90 -18.34 5.77 2.34
N ILE A 91 -17.06 5.56 2.03
CA ILE A 91 -16.62 4.41 1.23
C ILE A 91 -16.99 3.09 1.90
N ASN A 92 -16.77 2.93 3.20
CA ASN A 92 -17.14 1.70 3.93
C ASN A 92 -18.66 1.50 4.01
N ARG A 93 -19.47 2.54 3.79
CA ARG A 93 -20.92 2.42 3.71
C ARG A 93 -21.42 2.02 2.32
N ILE A 94 -20.71 2.44 1.28
CA ILE A 94 -21.08 2.21 -0.13
C ILE A 94 -20.40 0.93 -0.64
N SER A 95 -19.18 0.68 -0.25
CA SER A 95 -18.39 -0.49 -0.65
C SER A 95 -18.63 -1.66 0.29
N LYS A 96 -18.67 -2.87 -0.27
CA LYS A 96 -18.62 -4.11 0.52
C LYS A 96 -17.21 -4.43 1.04
N ALA A 97 -16.20 -3.70 0.60
CA ALA A 97 -14.82 -3.84 1.06
C ALA A 97 -14.60 -2.97 2.30
N GLU A 98 -14.18 -3.57 3.40
CA GLU A 98 -13.83 -2.85 4.63
C GLU A 98 -12.42 -2.26 4.48
N ILE A 99 -12.37 -0.93 4.27
CA ILE A 99 -11.09 -0.20 4.19
C ILE A 99 -10.74 0.27 5.60
N MET A 100 -9.64 -0.28 6.14
CA MET A 100 -9.14 0.07 7.46
C MET A 100 -8.61 1.50 7.50
N ASP A 101 -9.10 2.32 8.47
CA ASP A 101 -8.57 3.69 8.67
C ASP A 101 -7.10 3.64 9.09
N GLY A 102 -6.28 4.52 8.50
CA GLY A 102 -4.84 4.55 8.74
C GLY A 102 -4.03 3.47 8.01
N ALA A 103 -4.68 2.60 7.21
CA ALA A 103 -4.00 1.61 6.39
C ALA A 103 -2.98 2.26 5.44
N ARG A 104 -1.77 1.71 5.43
CA ARG A 104 -0.69 2.08 4.51
C ARG A 104 -0.59 1.07 3.37
N ASP A 105 0.11 1.46 2.32
CA ASP A 105 0.41 0.53 1.23
C ASP A 105 1.53 -0.44 1.63
N PHE A 106 2.33 -0.11 2.67
CA PHE A 106 3.37 -0.95 3.22
C PHE A 106 2.80 -2.24 3.79
N ARG A 107 3.04 -3.33 3.11
CA ARG A 107 2.54 -4.67 3.44
C ARG A 107 3.42 -5.76 2.85
N MET A 108 3.33 -6.95 3.42
CA MET A 108 3.91 -8.16 2.86
C MET A 108 2.81 -9.19 2.64
N MET A 109 2.84 -9.84 1.50
CA MET A 109 1.79 -10.77 1.03
C MET A 109 2.41 -12.08 0.58
N THR A 110 1.67 -13.17 0.72
CA THR A 110 1.99 -14.43 0.05
C THR A 110 1.81 -14.32 -1.46
N ARG A 111 2.44 -15.22 -2.21
CA ARG A 111 2.26 -15.33 -3.66
C ARG A 111 0.79 -15.46 -4.05
N GLN A 112 0.03 -16.27 -3.31
CA GLN A 112 -1.40 -16.49 -3.56
C GLN A 112 -2.21 -15.19 -3.54
N VAL A 113 -1.94 -14.29 -2.58
CA VAL A 113 -2.60 -12.97 -2.50
C VAL A 113 -2.25 -12.13 -3.74
N VAL A 114 -0.97 -12.11 -4.13
CA VAL A 114 -0.51 -11.35 -5.31
C VAL A 114 -1.13 -11.88 -6.58
N ASP A 115 -1.21 -13.19 -6.76
CA ASP A 115 -1.82 -13.79 -7.93
C ASP A 115 -3.33 -13.48 -8.02
N ALA A 116 -4.03 -13.48 -6.88
CA ALA A 116 -5.42 -13.03 -6.81
C ALA A 116 -5.58 -11.56 -7.21
N ILE A 117 -4.70 -10.67 -6.74
CA ILE A 117 -4.70 -9.24 -7.12
C ILE A 117 -4.44 -9.07 -8.63
N LEU A 118 -3.53 -9.87 -9.19
CA LEU A 118 -3.17 -9.79 -10.61
C LEU A 118 -4.25 -10.38 -11.53
N SER A 119 -5.09 -11.31 -11.03
CA SER A 119 -6.22 -11.87 -11.79
C SER A 119 -7.38 -10.88 -11.97
N MET A 120 -7.41 -9.80 -11.18
CA MET A 120 -8.42 -8.74 -11.30
C MET A 120 -8.07 -7.82 -12.47
N ASN A 121 -9.02 -7.68 -13.42
CA ASN A 121 -8.83 -6.96 -14.68
C ASN A 121 -9.36 -5.50 -14.65
N GLU A 122 -9.62 -4.95 -13.47
CA GLU A 122 -10.10 -3.57 -13.35
C GLU A 122 -9.09 -2.57 -13.91
N TYR A 123 -9.58 -1.68 -14.77
CA TYR A 123 -8.78 -0.60 -15.33
C TYR A 123 -8.51 0.50 -14.29
N ASN A 124 -9.56 0.94 -13.61
CA ASN A 124 -9.48 1.93 -12.54
C ASN A 124 -9.18 1.21 -11.21
N ARG A 125 -7.90 1.03 -10.92
CA ARG A 125 -7.46 0.30 -9.72
C ARG A 125 -7.38 1.24 -8.54
N PHE A 126 -7.95 0.80 -7.42
CA PHE A 126 -7.77 1.41 -6.12
C PHE A 126 -7.23 0.35 -5.15
N SER A 127 -5.92 0.29 -5.01
CA SER A 127 -5.22 -0.78 -4.29
C SER A 127 -5.77 -1.03 -2.89
N LYS A 128 -6.09 0.02 -2.13
CA LYS A 128 -6.63 -0.12 -0.76
C LYS A 128 -7.99 -0.82 -0.75
N GLY A 129 -8.84 -0.55 -1.73
CA GLY A 129 -10.10 -1.24 -1.92
C GLY A 129 -9.91 -2.69 -2.32
N ILE A 130 -9.02 -2.94 -3.28
CA ILE A 130 -8.69 -4.28 -3.78
C ILE A 130 -8.19 -5.16 -2.63
N PHE A 131 -7.25 -4.68 -1.81
CA PHE A 131 -6.71 -5.42 -0.67
C PHE A 131 -7.77 -5.80 0.37
N GLY A 132 -8.79 -4.98 0.58
CA GLY A 132 -9.92 -5.31 1.46
C GLY A 132 -10.94 -6.26 0.81
N TRP A 133 -11.09 -6.16 -0.51
CA TRP A 133 -12.14 -6.88 -1.24
C TRP A 133 -11.77 -8.35 -1.54
N ILE A 134 -10.48 -8.66 -1.73
CA ILE A 134 -10.01 -10.01 -2.07
C ILE A 134 -10.21 -11.04 -0.97
N GLY A 135 -10.55 -10.63 0.28
CA GLY A 135 -11.00 -11.51 1.36
C GLY A 135 -9.93 -12.35 2.05
N PHE A 136 -8.64 -12.10 1.81
CA PHE A 136 -7.55 -12.81 2.49
C PHE A 136 -7.34 -12.32 3.93
N HIS A 137 -6.88 -13.21 4.80
CA HIS A 137 -6.64 -12.89 6.19
C HIS A 137 -5.45 -11.95 6.35
N THR A 138 -5.73 -10.72 6.78
CA THR A 138 -4.73 -9.67 6.99
C THR A 138 -4.48 -9.43 8.47
N LYS A 139 -3.23 -9.57 8.92
CA LYS A 139 -2.77 -9.12 10.23
C LYS A 139 -2.24 -7.70 10.14
N TRP A 140 -2.64 -6.86 11.08
CA TRP A 140 -2.24 -5.46 11.13
C TRP A 140 -1.11 -5.25 12.13
N LEU A 141 -0.05 -4.56 11.70
CA LEU A 141 1.02 -4.06 12.56
C LEU A 141 0.87 -2.56 12.73
N ASP A 142 0.68 -2.15 13.98
CA ASP A 142 0.60 -0.75 14.34
C ASP A 142 2.00 -0.17 14.50
N TYR A 143 2.25 1.01 13.88
CA TYR A 143 3.52 1.71 14.07
C TYR A 143 3.32 3.22 14.20
N GLN A 144 4.32 3.89 14.79
CA GLN A 144 4.35 5.33 14.88
C GLN A 144 4.93 5.91 13.60
N ASN A 145 4.28 6.94 13.07
CA ASN A 145 4.74 7.61 11.87
C ASN A 145 6.10 8.28 12.10
N VAL A 146 7.03 8.05 11.19
CA VAL A 146 8.28 8.79 11.11
C VAL A 146 8.08 9.97 10.15
N GLU A 147 8.64 11.14 10.47
CA GLU A 147 8.59 12.28 9.57
C GLU A 147 9.32 11.97 8.26
N ARG A 148 8.81 12.52 7.16
CA ARG A 148 9.38 12.29 5.83
C ARG A 148 10.82 12.80 5.76
N VAL A 149 11.75 11.93 5.40
CA VAL A 149 13.18 12.29 5.30
C VAL A 149 13.46 13.16 4.07
N ALA A 150 12.67 13.01 2.99
CA ALA A 150 12.83 13.78 1.75
C ALA A 150 11.51 13.88 0.96
N GLY A 151 11.36 14.96 0.20
CA GLY A 151 10.26 15.20 -0.73
C GLY A 151 9.11 16.02 -0.14
N GLU A 152 8.46 16.80 -1.01
CA GLU A 152 7.28 17.59 -0.68
C GLU A 152 5.98 16.89 -1.11
N THR A 153 4.87 17.20 -0.43
CA THR A 153 3.55 16.70 -0.82
C THR A 153 3.10 17.35 -2.12
N LYS A 154 3.07 16.60 -3.21
CA LYS A 154 2.61 17.07 -4.54
C LYS A 154 1.08 17.10 -4.70
N TRP A 155 0.34 16.72 -3.67
CA TRP A 155 -1.11 16.64 -3.70
C TRP A 155 -1.74 17.94 -3.17
N SER A 156 -2.37 18.72 -4.06
CA SER A 156 -3.25 19.82 -3.69
C SER A 156 -4.65 19.26 -3.35
N PHE A 157 -5.46 20.06 -2.63
CA PHE A 157 -6.86 19.72 -2.30
C PHE A 157 -7.66 19.36 -3.57
N TRP A 158 -7.53 20.13 -4.66
CA TRP A 158 -8.22 19.90 -5.91
C TRP A 158 -7.79 18.60 -6.61
N LYS A 159 -6.51 18.24 -6.54
CA LYS A 159 -6.04 16.95 -7.08
C LYS A 159 -6.58 15.76 -6.30
N LEU A 160 -6.69 15.88 -4.97
CA LEU A 160 -7.29 14.84 -4.14
C LEU A 160 -8.79 14.68 -4.41
N PHE A 161 -9.50 15.81 -4.63
CA PHE A 161 -10.93 15.80 -4.93
C PHE A 161 -11.20 15.17 -6.30
N LEU A 162 -10.45 15.54 -7.34
CA LEU A 162 -10.58 14.95 -8.68
C LEU A 162 -10.25 13.45 -8.66
N TYR A 163 -9.20 13.05 -7.96
CA TYR A 163 -8.84 11.62 -7.80
C TYR A 163 -9.89 10.79 -7.07
N ALA A 164 -10.72 11.41 -6.24
CA ALA A 164 -11.79 10.73 -5.53
C ALA A 164 -13.07 10.55 -6.37
N ILE A 165 -13.17 11.25 -7.51
CA ILE A 165 -14.34 11.22 -8.42
C ILE A 165 -14.06 10.30 -9.63
N ASP A 166 -12.79 10.18 -10.05
CA ASP A 166 -12.36 9.24 -11.10
C ASP A 166 -12.41 7.76 -10.60
#